data_5c2e2d7f11aa2e49266fd2e964103068
#
_entry.id   5c2e2d7f11aa2e49266fd2e964103068
#
_cell.length_a   1.000
_cell.length_b   1.000
_cell.length_c   1.000
_cell.angle_alpha   90.00
_cell.angle_beta   90.00
_cell.angle_gamma   90.00
#
_symmetry.space_group_name_H-M   'P 1'
#
loop_
_entity.id
_entity.type
_entity.pdbx_description
1 polymer ?
#
loop_
_entity_poly.entity_id
_entity_poly.type
_entity_poly.pdbx_seq_one_letter_code
_entity_poly.pdbx_strand_id
1 'polypeptide(L)'
;MDADIEEVREKFLNLDFDENTFEIDPDVTIEYARLCGETADRFLDRDHPEFQAPPTYIASLSGRRSLPPDFPRFGIGMDAGKGVECLKPIRPGIKLTGKTHLHDIYTKTGRSGRMIFVVTRLEFFDQDGNHLANSDSRMVMREKNK
;
A
#
# COMPACT_ATOMS: atom_id res chain seq x y z
N MET A 1 3.60 -23.87 -10.29
CA MET A 1 4.22 -22.79 -9.50
C MET A 1 5.51 -23.30 -8.89
N ASP A 2 6.49 -22.43 -8.73
CA ASP A 2 7.80 -22.82 -8.20
C ASP A 2 7.68 -23.16 -6.70
N ALA A 3 8.34 -24.24 -6.27
CA ALA A 3 8.21 -24.75 -4.89
C ALA A 3 8.62 -23.74 -3.81
N ASP A 4 9.65 -22.92 -4.09
CA ASP A 4 10.11 -21.85 -3.20
C ASP A 4 9.05 -20.73 -3.02
N ILE A 5 8.27 -20.46 -4.05
CA ILE A 5 7.17 -19.47 -4.00
C ILE A 5 5.98 -20.04 -3.23
N GLU A 6 5.68 -21.32 -3.38
CA GLU A 6 4.63 -21.98 -2.59
C GLU A 6 4.96 -21.99 -1.11
N GLU A 7 6.20 -22.26 -0.74
CA GLU A 7 6.65 -22.19 0.66
C GLU A 7 6.47 -20.78 1.26
N VAL A 8 6.78 -19.73 0.47
CA VAL A 8 6.55 -18.34 0.90
C VAL A 8 5.07 -18.04 1.05
N ARG A 9 4.24 -18.51 0.13
CA ARG A 9 2.79 -18.36 0.23
C ARG A 9 2.23 -19.00 1.48
N GLU A 10 2.60 -20.24 1.75
CA GLU A 10 2.15 -20.96 2.96
C GLU A 10 2.56 -20.26 4.24
N LYS A 11 3.76 -19.70 4.27
CA LYS A 11 4.32 -19.08 5.47
C LYS A 11 3.81 -17.66 5.75
N PHE A 12 3.58 -16.85 4.72
CA PHE A 12 3.38 -15.41 4.88
C PHE A 12 2.07 -14.87 4.31
N LEU A 13 1.41 -15.56 3.37
CA LEU A 13 0.27 -14.99 2.66
C LEU A 13 -0.88 -14.63 3.61
N ASN A 14 -1.41 -13.41 3.47
CA ASN A 14 -2.54 -12.88 4.24
C ASN A 14 -2.33 -12.80 5.77
N LEU A 15 -1.08 -12.89 6.22
CA LEU A 15 -0.73 -12.67 7.62
C LEU A 15 -0.20 -11.25 7.82
N ASP A 16 -0.85 -10.50 8.70
CA ASP A 16 -0.41 -9.15 9.05
C ASP A 16 0.99 -9.20 9.70
N PHE A 17 1.91 -8.40 9.19
CA PHE A 17 3.28 -8.32 9.71
C PHE A 17 3.66 -6.93 10.22
N ASP A 18 2.82 -5.93 9.99
CA ASP A 18 3.05 -4.56 10.43
C ASP A 18 1.72 -3.88 10.74
N GLU A 19 1.71 -3.04 11.77
CA GLU A 19 0.58 -2.22 12.15
C GLU A 19 1.08 -0.82 12.53
N ASN A 20 0.47 0.20 11.95
CA ASN A 20 0.84 1.59 12.17
C ASN A 20 -0.40 2.46 12.34
N THR A 21 -0.22 3.58 13.04
CA THR A 21 -1.24 4.61 13.15
C THR A 21 -0.84 5.80 12.28
N PHE A 22 -1.79 6.31 11.50
CA PHE A 22 -1.63 7.47 10.63
C PHE A 22 -2.58 8.57 11.06
N GLU A 23 -2.07 9.78 11.25
CA GLU A 23 -2.88 10.97 11.43
C GLU A 23 -3.10 11.63 10.08
N ILE A 24 -4.36 11.93 9.75
CA ILE A 24 -4.72 12.56 8.49
C ILE A 24 -4.90 14.05 8.75
N ASP A 25 -3.82 14.80 8.53
CA ASP A 25 -3.78 16.25 8.75
C ASP A 25 -4.49 16.99 7.61
N PRO A 26 -5.51 17.85 7.92
CA PRO A 26 -6.22 18.61 6.90
C PRO A 26 -5.32 19.51 6.04
N ASP A 27 -4.33 20.17 6.64
CA ASP A 27 -3.45 21.08 5.91
C ASP A 27 -2.57 20.32 4.92
N VAL A 28 -2.08 19.16 5.32
CA VAL A 28 -1.26 18.29 4.47
C VAL A 28 -2.08 17.74 3.31
N THR A 29 -3.32 17.31 3.54
CA THR A 29 -4.18 16.78 2.47
C THR A 29 -4.59 17.86 1.48
N ILE A 30 -4.85 19.09 1.94
CA ILE A 30 -5.16 20.25 1.07
C ILE A 30 -3.95 20.59 0.20
N GLU A 31 -2.75 20.64 0.76
CA GLU A 31 -1.54 20.91 0.00
C GLU A 31 -1.27 19.80 -1.04
N TYR A 32 -1.42 18.55 -0.64
CA TYR A 32 -1.33 17.43 -1.57
C TYR A 32 -2.32 17.57 -2.74
N ALA A 33 -3.57 17.93 -2.45
CA ALA A 33 -4.60 18.14 -3.47
C ALA A 33 -4.21 19.26 -4.45
N ARG A 34 -3.68 20.37 -3.95
CA ARG A 34 -3.21 21.48 -4.78
C ARG A 34 -2.06 21.06 -5.67
N LEU A 35 -1.08 20.35 -5.13
CA LEU A 35 0.09 19.86 -5.88
C LEU A 35 -0.29 18.85 -6.97
N CYS A 36 -1.35 18.09 -6.76
CA CYS A 36 -1.91 17.17 -7.75
C CYS A 36 -2.82 17.86 -8.79
N GLY A 37 -3.07 19.16 -8.67
CA GLY A 37 -3.92 19.90 -9.59
C GLY A 37 -5.42 19.70 -9.36
N GLU A 38 -5.83 19.27 -8.17
CA GLU A 38 -7.25 19.15 -7.80
C GLU A 38 -7.90 20.53 -7.70
N THR A 39 -9.12 20.64 -8.22
CA THR A 39 -9.91 21.88 -8.26
C THR A 39 -11.24 21.77 -7.53
N ALA A 40 -11.67 20.57 -7.16
CA ALA A 40 -12.93 20.36 -6.46
C ALA A 40 -12.90 20.83 -5.01
N ASP A 41 -13.92 21.56 -4.58
CA ASP A 41 -14.00 22.14 -3.24
C ASP A 41 -13.93 21.07 -2.13
N ARG A 42 -14.47 19.88 -2.37
CA ARG A 42 -14.40 18.77 -1.40
C ARG A 42 -12.98 18.35 -1.02
N PHE A 43 -11.97 18.68 -1.83
CA PHE A 43 -10.56 18.40 -1.53
C PHE A 43 -9.79 19.61 -0.99
N LEU A 44 -10.31 20.81 -1.20
CA LEU A 44 -9.59 22.07 -0.95
C LEU A 44 -10.18 22.91 0.19
N ASP A 45 -11.46 22.77 0.48
CA ASP A 45 -12.18 23.52 1.49
C ASP A 45 -12.49 22.65 2.70
N ARG A 46 -11.81 22.92 3.82
CA ARG A 46 -12.02 22.18 5.07
C ARG A 46 -13.42 22.34 5.67
N ASP A 47 -14.16 23.37 5.29
CA ASP A 47 -15.52 23.62 5.75
C ASP A 47 -16.58 22.98 4.83
N HIS A 48 -16.14 22.38 3.72
CA HIS A 48 -17.05 21.67 2.82
C HIS A 48 -17.66 20.44 3.53
N PRO A 49 -18.97 20.21 3.42
CA PRO A 49 -19.63 19.09 4.13
C PRO A 49 -19.09 17.71 3.74
N GLU A 50 -18.52 17.58 2.54
CA GLU A 50 -17.90 16.36 2.04
C GLU A 50 -16.37 16.46 1.98
N PHE A 51 -15.77 17.30 2.82
CA PHE A 51 -14.32 17.47 2.84
C PHE A 51 -13.61 16.13 3.04
N GLN A 52 -12.69 15.81 2.14
CA GLN A 52 -11.99 14.54 2.09
C GLN A 52 -10.62 14.68 1.42
N ALA A 53 -9.71 13.78 1.75
CA ALA A 53 -8.45 13.66 1.02
C ALA A 53 -8.70 13.11 -0.40
N PRO A 54 -7.94 13.53 -1.42
CA PRO A 54 -7.95 12.85 -2.69
C PRO A 54 -7.65 11.35 -2.51
N PRO A 55 -8.32 10.45 -3.24
CA PRO A 55 -8.15 9.00 -3.06
C PRO A 55 -6.70 8.52 -3.13
N THR A 56 -5.89 9.14 -3.98
CA THR A 56 -4.48 8.79 -4.14
C THR A 56 -3.59 9.22 -2.98
N TYR A 57 -4.09 10.06 -2.06
CA TYR A 57 -3.33 10.49 -0.90
C TYR A 57 -2.83 9.32 -0.05
N ILE A 58 -3.60 8.25 0.08
CA ILE A 58 -3.21 7.07 0.85
C ILE A 58 -1.97 6.36 0.28
N ALA A 59 -1.67 6.55 -1.00
CA ALA A 59 -0.45 5.99 -1.61
C ALA A 59 0.83 6.65 -1.07
N SER A 60 0.73 7.83 -0.47
CA SER A 60 1.83 8.52 0.20
C SER A 60 2.12 8.00 1.60
N LEU A 61 1.19 7.23 2.18
CA LEU A 61 1.31 6.66 3.52
C LEU A 61 1.99 5.29 3.43
N SER A 62 3.00 5.08 4.24
CA SER A 62 3.77 3.83 4.26
C SER A 62 3.90 3.30 5.68
N GLY A 63 3.82 1.98 5.84
CA GLY A 63 4.15 1.31 7.08
C GLY A 63 5.65 1.34 7.38
N ARG A 64 6.03 0.86 8.53
CA ARG A 64 7.44 0.78 8.96
C ARG A 64 8.19 -0.35 8.27
N ARG A 65 7.48 -1.40 7.90
CA ARG A 65 8.04 -2.59 7.25
C ARG A 65 7.41 -2.76 5.88
N SER A 66 8.25 -2.99 4.88
CA SER A 66 7.81 -3.26 3.51
C SER A 66 7.64 -4.74 3.19
N LEU A 67 8.24 -5.62 4.00
CA LEU A 67 8.19 -7.07 3.85
C LEU A 67 8.07 -7.75 5.23
N PRO A 68 7.51 -8.96 5.29
CA PRO A 68 7.48 -9.75 6.52
C PRO A 68 8.89 -9.97 7.09
N PRO A 69 9.02 -10.11 8.43
CA PRO A 69 10.27 -10.60 9.03
C PRO A 69 10.65 -11.95 8.41
N ASP A 70 11.94 -12.15 8.20
CA ASP A 70 12.50 -13.39 7.62
C ASP A 70 12.04 -13.72 6.19
N PHE A 71 11.49 -12.70 5.48
CA PHE A 71 11.15 -12.86 4.07
C PHE A 71 12.41 -13.18 3.24
N PRO A 72 12.39 -14.22 2.40
CA PRO A 72 13.57 -14.64 1.64
C PRO A 72 14.03 -13.56 0.65
N ARG A 73 15.33 -13.47 0.44
CA ARG A 73 15.92 -12.55 -0.54
C ARG A 73 16.11 -13.26 -1.87
N PHE A 74 15.21 -13.00 -2.80
CA PHE A 74 15.29 -13.57 -4.16
C PHE A 74 16.26 -12.82 -5.08
N GLY A 75 16.71 -11.64 -4.70
CA GLY A 75 17.62 -10.83 -5.52
C GLY A 75 17.44 -9.34 -5.29
N ILE A 76 17.73 -8.55 -6.34
CA ILE A 76 17.58 -7.09 -6.27
C ILE A 76 16.10 -6.74 -6.48
N GLY A 77 15.54 -6.01 -5.52
CA GLY A 77 14.17 -5.49 -5.59
C GLY A 77 14.12 -4.15 -6.31
N MET A 78 13.08 -3.98 -7.13
CA MET A 78 12.74 -2.72 -7.79
C MET A 78 11.26 -2.41 -7.58
N ASP A 79 10.91 -1.12 -7.53
CA ASP A 79 9.52 -0.69 -7.50
C ASP A 79 8.82 -1.09 -8.81
N ALA A 80 7.70 -1.75 -8.71
CA ALA A 80 6.87 -2.19 -9.83
C ALA A 80 5.48 -1.52 -9.82
N GLY A 81 5.31 -0.48 -9.02
CA GLY A 81 4.12 0.37 -8.99
C GLY A 81 3.27 0.22 -7.75
N LYS A 82 2.28 1.10 -7.67
CA LYS A 82 1.28 1.14 -6.60
C LYS A 82 -0.14 1.08 -7.17
N GLY A 83 -1.05 0.57 -6.36
CA GLY A 83 -2.48 0.62 -6.61
C GLY A 83 -3.21 1.13 -5.38
N VAL A 84 -4.27 1.88 -5.56
CA VAL A 84 -5.13 2.36 -4.47
C VAL A 84 -6.58 2.00 -4.75
N GLU A 85 -7.29 1.65 -3.69
CA GLU A 85 -8.73 1.42 -3.70
C GLU A 85 -9.34 2.12 -2.49
N CYS A 86 -10.19 3.11 -2.75
CA CYS A 86 -10.96 3.78 -1.70
C CYS A 86 -12.37 3.20 -1.66
N LEU A 87 -12.69 2.56 -0.55
CA LEU A 87 -14.01 1.99 -0.28
C LEU A 87 -14.97 3.02 0.30
N LYS A 88 -14.42 3.96 1.08
CA LYS A 88 -15.12 5.09 1.71
C LYS A 88 -14.23 6.34 1.67
N PRO A 89 -14.80 7.55 1.72
CA PRO A 89 -14.01 8.78 1.78
C PRO A 89 -13.07 8.82 2.99
N ILE A 90 -11.85 9.25 2.77
CA ILE A 90 -10.86 9.51 3.84
C ILE A 90 -11.05 10.95 4.30
N ARG A 91 -11.61 11.13 5.48
CA ARG A 91 -11.86 12.46 6.04
C ARG A 91 -10.70 12.92 6.90
N PRO A 92 -10.08 14.08 6.60
CA PRO A 92 -9.02 14.65 7.43
C PRO A 92 -9.48 14.93 8.87
N GLY A 93 -8.51 14.94 9.79
CA GLY A 93 -8.76 15.13 11.22
C GLY A 93 -9.00 13.84 12.02
N ILE A 94 -8.89 12.70 11.37
CA ILE A 94 -9.01 11.39 12.01
C ILE A 94 -7.67 10.65 12.08
N LYS A 95 -7.62 9.63 12.93
CA LYS A 95 -6.54 8.64 12.97
C LYS A 95 -6.99 7.37 12.26
N LEU A 96 -6.12 6.84 11.42
CA LEU A 96 -6.31 5.55 10.77
C LEU A 96 -5.35 4.52 11.34
N THR A 97 -5.82 3.30 11.47
CA THR A 97 -4.97 2.14 11.69
C THR A 97 -4.66 1.50 10.35
N GLY A 98 -3.38 1.32 10.04
CA GLY A 98 -2.93 0.62 8.85
C GLY A 98 -2.34 -0.73 9.19
N LYS A 99 -2.85 -1.80 8.58
CA LYS A 99 -2.35 -3.17 8.73
C LYS A 99 -1.81 -3.67 7.40
N THR A 100 -0.57 -4.16 7.42
CA THR A 100 0.12 -4.61 6.22
C THR A 100 0.29 -6.12 6.21
N HIS A 101 -0.06 -6.74 5.09
CA HIS A 101 0.16 -8.17 4.85
C HIS A 101 0.74 -8.43 3.46
N LEU A 102 1.36 -9.60 3.29
CA LEU A 102 1.68 -10.12 1.97
C LEU A 102 0.37 -10.51 1.27
N HIS A 103 0.00 -9.77 0.23
CA HIS A 103 -1.27 -9.95 -0.47
C HIS A 103 -1.16 -10.95 -1.62
N ASP A 104 -0.05 -10.91 -2.34
CA ASP A 104 0.22 -11.87 -3.40
C ASP A 104 1.73 -12.00 -3.65
N ILE A 105 2.12 -13.12 -4.20
CA ILE A 105 3.46 -13.37 -4.73
C ILE A 105 3.32 -14.31 -5.94
N TYR A 106 3.93 -13.94 -7.04
CA TYR A 106 3.89 -14.71 -8.28
C TYR A 106 5.14 -14.49 -9.11
N THR A 107 5.36 -15.34 -10.10
CA THR A 107 6.51 -15.26 -10.98
C THR A 107 6.11 -15.02 -12.42
N LYS A 108 7.01 -14.37 -13.15
CA LYS A 108 6.98 -14.28 -14.62
C LYS A 108 8.38 -14.56 -15.13
N THR A 109 8.49 -15.33 -16.21
CA THR A 109 9.76 -15.65 -16.86
C THR A 109 9.84 -14.88 -18.17
N GLY A 110 10.91 -14.12 -18.34
CA GLY A 110 11.23 -13.38 -19.56
C GLY A 110 12.62 -13.75 -20.09
N ARG A 111 13.07 -13.04 -21.11
CA ARG A 111 14.40 -13.25 -21.72
C ARG A 111 15.56 -13.14 -20.71
N SER A 112 15.40 -12.37 -19.68
CA SER A 112 16.40 -12.10 -18.63
C SER A 112 16.25 -13.00 -17.39
N GLY A 113 15.46 -14.07 -17.48
CA GLY A 113 15.24 -15.02 -16.39
C GLY A 113 13.94 -14.80 -15.61
N ARG A 114 13.85 -15.44 -14.45
CA ARG A 114 12.70 -15.39 -13.57
C ARG A 114 12.63 -14.05 -12.84
N MET A 115 11.45 -13.46 -12.84
CA MET A 115 11.10 -12.28 -12.04
C MET A 115 10.04 -12.69 -11.02
N ILE A 116 10.25 -12.30 -9.77
CA ILE A 116 9.34 -12.57 -8.66
C ILE A 116 8.65 -11.27 -8.29
N PHE A 117 7.32 -11.25 -8.41
CA PHE A 117 6.48 -10.11 -8.05
C PHE A 117 5.92 -10.33 -6.66
N VAL A 118 6.16 -9.36 -5.79
CA VAL A 118 5.68 -9.35 -4.41
C VAL A 118 4.72 -8.18 -4.25
N VAL A 119 3.49 -8.48 -3.82
CA VAL A 119 2.45 -7.48 -3.58
C VAL A 119 2.18 -7.43 -2.09
N THR A 120 2.43 -6.30 -1.46
CA THR A 120 2.02 -6.03 -0.08
C THR A 120 0.84 -5.07 -0.07
N ARG A 121 -0.14 -5.36 0.75
CA ARG A 121 -1.34 -4.54 0.93
C ARG A 121 -1.34 -3.89 2.29
N LEU A 122 -1.50 -2.58 2.32
CA LEU A 122 -1.77 -1.79 3.50
C LEU A 122 -3.27 -1.47 3.54
N GLU A 123 -3.97 -2.07 4.48
CA GLU A 123 -5.39 -1.84 4.71
C GLU A 123 -5.58 -0.76 5.77
N PHE A 124 -6.42 0.23 5.47
CA PHE A 124 -6.72 1.34 6.38
C PHE A 124 -8.09 1.20 7.02
N PHE A 125 -8.11 1.32 8.33
CA PHE A 125 -9.32 1.25 9.16
C PHE A 125 -9.48 2.54 9.97
N ASP A 126 -10.72 2.98 10.16
CA ASP A 126 -11.03 4.06 11.10
C ASP A 126 -11.05 3.58 12.56
N GLN A 127 -11.36 4.49 13.48
CA GLN A 127 -11.42 4.17 14.92
C GLN A 127 -12.56 3.22 15.30
N ASP A 128 -13.59 3.12 14.47
CA ASP A 128 -14.72 2.21 14.64
C ASP A 128 -14.46 0.83 13.99
N GLY A 129 -13.29 0.64 13.39
CA GLY A 129 -12.92 -0.60 12.70
C GLY A 129 -13.48 -0.74 11.29
N ASN A 130 -14.03 0.33 10.69
CA ASN A 130 -14.49 0.31 9.31
C ASN A 130 -13.30 0.30 8.36
N HIS A 131 -13.31 -0.60 7.38
CA HIS A 131 -12.31 -0.67 6.33
C HIS A 131 -12.58 0.44 5.29
N LEU A 132 -11.65 1.39 5.18
CA LEU A 132 -11.83 2.57 4.35
C LEU A 132 -11.11 2.50 3.01
N ALA A 133 -9.95 1.89 2.97
CA ALA A 133 -9.11 1.90 1.78
C ALA A 133 -8.02 0.83 1.81
N ASN A 134 -7.47 0.54 0.62
CA ASN A 134 -6.29 -0.30 0.43
C ASN A 134 -5.23 0.46 -0.38
N SER A 135 -3.98 0.29 0.00
CA SER A 135 -2.82 0.71 -0.79
C SER A 135 -1.92 -0.48 -1.05
N ASP A 136 -1.78 -0.87 -2.31
CA ASP A 136 -0.94 -1.97 -2.73
C ASP A 136 0.41 -1.44 -3.21
N SER A 137 1.48 -2.04 -2.72
CA SER A 137 2.84 -1.82 -3.22
C SER A 137 3.30 -3.08 -3.93
N ARG A 138 3.79 -2.94 -5.16
CA ARG A 138 4.35 -4.03 -5.95
C ARG A 138 5.86 -3.85 -6.04
N MET A 139 6.56 -4.91 -5.72
CA MET A 139 8.01 -5.01 -5.88
C MET A 139 8.30 -6.15 -6.86
N VAL A 140 9.21 -5.95 -7.78
CA VAL A 140 9.76 -7.02 -8.61
C VAL A 140 11.18 -7.34 -8.16
N MET A 141 11.44 -8.60 -7.88
CA MET A 141 12.77 -9.09 -7.56
C MET A 141 13.29 -9.90 -8.75
N ARG A 142 14.51 -9.57 -9.16
CA ARG A 142 15.20 -10.30 -10.21
C ARG A 142 16.28 -11.17 -9.58
N GLU A 143 16.23 -12.47 -9.86
CA GLU A 143 17.32 -13.36 -9.51
C GLU A 143 18.60 -12.95 -10.24
N LYS A 144 19.73 -12.97 -9.51
CA LYS A 144 21.03 -12.82 -10.17
C LYS A 144 21.29 -14.09 -10.97
N ASN A 145 21.50 -13.96 -12.27
CA ASN A 145 22.07 -15.05 -13.05
C ASN A 145 23.40 -15.44 -12.38
N LYS A 146 23.54 -16.71 -12.06
CA LYS A 146 24.81 -17.27 -11.57
C LYS A 146 25.84 -17.26 -12.68
#